data_0f68b74542db8c30f58256feef1de325
#
_entry.id   0f68b74542db8c30f58256feef1de325
#
_cell.length_a   1.000
_cell.length_b   1.000
_cell.length_c   1.000
_cell.angle_alpha   90.00
_cell.angle_beta   90.00
_cell.angle_gamma   90.00
#
_symmetry.space_group_name_H-M   'P 1'
#
loop_
_entity.id
_entity.type
_entity.pdbx_description
1 polymer ?
#
loop_
_entity_poly.entity_id
_entity_poly.type
_entity_poly.pdbx_seq_one_letter_code
_entity_poly.pdbx_strand_id
1 'polypeptide(L)'
;MSKVNGIYAATLSILNEDLSLNINRTIDHAENVIELGCHGAVFFGSTGQSQLISLSEKIQLINNLPNSKNKEKFIIGTGLNSLGDTINLMKIAMTNNFNRFLIMPPAYYKYGDNDVMQFYSKIVDTLPESEIILYNFEKLSGYKFSKECVEKLVEKFPKQIIGVKDSSYNLFENLKLKNFSIMPGSESKLLKGLNLG
;
A
#
# COMPACT_ATOMS: atom_id res chain seq x y z
N MET A 1 11.32 -14.78 2.02
CA MET A 1 10.47 -13.56 2.04
C MET A 1 9.70 -13.49 3.35
N SER A 2 9.78 -12.38 4.04
CA SER A 2 9.05 -12.23 5.30
C SER A 2 7.61 -11.83 4.99
N LYS A 3 6.67 -12.69 5.38
CA LYS A 3 5.23 -12.34 5.44
C LYS A 3 5.09 -11.02 6.21
N VAL A 4 4.25 -10.10 5.73
CA VAL A 4 3.92 -8.89 6.49
C VAL A 4 3.06 -9.32 7.67
N ASN A 5 3.58 -9.23 8.87
CA ASN A 5 2.89 -9.63 10.09
C ASN A 5 2.69 -8.45 11.03
N GLY A 6 1.59 -8.45 11.76
CA GLY A 6 1.31 -7.45 12.76
C GLY A 6 0.35 -6.36 12.30
N ILE A 7 0.25 -5.31 13.10
CA ILE A 7 -0.67 -4.18 12.91
C ILE A 7 0.12 -3.02 12.31
N TYR A 8 -0.32 -2.55 11.16
CA TYR A 8 0.24 -1.39 10.46
C TYR A 8 -0.77 -0.24 10.48
N ALA A 9 -0.38 0.88 11.03
CA ALA A 9 -1.22 2.07 11.04
C ALA A 9 -1.26 2.72 9.65
N ALA A 10 -2.46 3.00 9.13
CA ALA A 10 -2.63 3.88 7.99
C ALA A 10 -2.50 5.33 8.48
N THR A 11 -1.33 5.96 8.27
CA THR A 11 -1.02 7.28 8.82
C THR A 11 -1.74 8.41 8.12
N LEU A 12 -1.93 9.51 8.85
CA LEU A 12 -2.39 10.78 8.29
C LEU A 12 -1.26 11.45 7.50
N SER A 13 -1.61 12.22 6.49
CA SER A 13 -0.76 13.26 5.91
C SER A 13 -1.05 14.56 6.65
N ILE A 14 -0.09 15.07 7.41
CA ILE A 14 -0.25 16.31 8.17
C ILE A 14 -0.01 17.48 7.23
N LEU A 15 -0.94 18.41 7.16
CA LEU A 15 -0.86 19.57 6.27
C LEU A 15 -0.48 20.83 7.04
N ASN A 16 0.17 21.75 6.34
CA ASN A 16 0.37 23.12 6.76
C ASN A 16 -0.92 23.95 6.56
N GLU A 17 -0.93 25.21 7.00
CA GLU A 17 -2.07 26.12 6.81
C GLU A 17 -2.38 26.40 5.33
N ASP A 18 -1.37 26.36 4.47
CA ASP A 18 -1.50 26.53 3.02
C ASP A 18 -1.89 25.23 2.28
N LEU A 19 -2.22 24.18 3.04
CA LEU A 19 -2.57 22.84 2.57
C LEU A 19 -1.44 22.03 1.93
N SER A 20 -0.20 22.52 1.95
CA SER A 20 0.97 21.73 1.55
C SER A 20 1.29 20.66 2.59
N LEU A 21 1.94 19.56 2.16
CA LEU A 21 2.32 18.48 3.06
C LEU A 21 3.42 18.93 4.04
N ASN A 22 3.16 18.81 5.34
CA ASN A 22 4.19 18.99 6.36
C ASN A 22 4.99 17.71 6.51
N ILE A 23 6.15 17.64 5.86
CA ILE A 23 7.00 16.46 5.79
C ILE A 23 7.39 15.96 7.19
N ASN A 24 7.95 16.84 8.01
CA ASN A 24 8.46 16.44 9.35
C ASN A 24 7.34 15.94 10.25
N ARG A 25 6.25 16.69 10.38
CA ARG A 25 5.12 16.26 11.21
C ARG A 25 4.44 14.98 10.71
N THR A 26 4.47 14.73 9.41
CA THR A 26 3.94 13.48 8.84
C THR A 26 4.83 12.29 9.21
N ILE A 27 6.15 12.47 9.19
CA ILE A 27 7.12 11.45 9.63
C ILE A 27 7.00 11.23 11.13
N ASP A 28 6.97 12.30 11.94
CA ASP A 28 6.81 12.22 13.40
C ASP A 28 5.53 11.48 13.79
N HIS A 29 4.41 11.73 13.07
CA HIS A 29 3.18 11.00 13.29
C HIS A 29 3.33 9.50 13.01
N ALA A 30 4.03 9.11 11.94
CA ALA A 30 4.29 7.72 11.62
C ALA A 30 5.21 7.05 12.66
N GLU A 31 6.21 7.75 13.17
CA GLU A 31 7.06 7.26 14.26
C GLU A 31 6.29 7.08 15.57
N ASN A 32 5.45 8.05 15.92
CA ASN A 32 4.63 8.01 17.13
C ASN A 32 3.68 6.80 17.16
N VAL A 33 3.00 6.46 16.06
CA VAL A 33 2.11 5.28 16.05
C VAL A 33 2.89 3.97 16.22
N ILE A 34 4.14 3.92 15.78
CA ILE A 34 5.02 2.76 16.00
C ILE A 34 5.47 2.71 17.48
N GLU A 35 5.81 3.84 18.09
CA GLU A 35 6.17 3.91 19.53
C GLU A 35 4.98 3.53 20.41
N LEU A 36 3.76 3.82 20.00
CA LEU A 36 2.53 3.42 20.67
C LEU A 36 2.16 1.94 20.48
N GLY A 37 2.97 1.16 19.76
CA GLY A 37 2.87 -0.29 19.67
C GLY A 37 2.45 -0.85 18.31
N CYS A 38 2.26 -0.02 17.27
CA CYS A 38 2.08 -0.54 15.92
C CYS A 38 3.38 -1.18 15.40
N HIS A 39 3.24 -2.26 14.65
CA HIS A 39 4.39 -2.95 14.02
C HIS A 39 5.01 -2.16 12.88
N GLY A 40 4.23 -1.28 12.26
CA GLY A 40 4.70 -0.38 11.23
C GLY A 40 3.67 0.68 10.84
N ALA A 41 4.01 1.48 9.85
CA ALA A 41 3.20 2.57 9.36
C ALA A 41 3.11 2.55 7.83
N VAL A 42 1.96 2.96 7.30
CA VAL A 42 1.69 3.00 5.85
C VAL A 42 1.42 4.44 5.46
N PHE A 43 2.33 5.06 4.73
CA PHE A 43 2.13 6.38 4.14
C PHE A 43 1.20 6.32 2.93
N PHE A 44 0.53 7.42 2.66
CA PHE A 44 -0.27 7.62 1.44
C PHE A 44 -1.33 6.53 1.17
N GLY A 45 -1.91 5.98 2.23
CA GLY A 45 -3.17 5.26 2.15
C GLY A 45 -4.36 6.23 2.02
N SER A 46 -5.60 5.71 2.01
CA SER A 46 -6.81 6.54 1.95
C SER A 46 -6.96 7.44 3.18
N THR A 47 -6.59 6.96 4.36
CA THR A 47 -6.54 7.75 5.60
C THR A 47 -5.60 8.95 5.48
N GLY A 48 -4.46 8.77 4.81
CA GLY A 48 -3.51 9.82 4.50
C GLY A 48 -3.88 10.67 3.28
N GLN A 49 -5.12 10.60 2.81
CA GLN A 49 -5.65 11.41 1.69
C GLN A 49 -4.75 11.39 0.45
N SER A 50 -4.18 10.23 0.12
CA SER A 50 -3.14 10.08 -0.90
C SER A 50 -3.46 10.70 -2.26
N GLN A 51 -4.73 10.73 -2.65
CA GLN A 51 -5.17 11.31 -3.93
C GLN A 51 -5.05 12.85 -3.95
N LEU A 52 -4.96 13.49 -2.78
CA LEU A 52 -4.86 14.94 -2.62
C LEU A 52 -3.42 15.42 -2.41
N ILE A 53 -2.49 14.50 -2.15
CA ILE A 53 -1.07 14.82 -2.02
C ILE A 53 -0.41 14.73 -3.40
N SER A 54 0.25 15.78 -3.82
CA SER A 54 0.92 15.85 -5.12
C SER A 54 2.07 14.83 -5.21
N LEU A 55 2.41 14.42 -6.44
CA LEU A 55 3.55 13.54 -6.67
C LEU A 55 4.86 14.12 -6.14
N SER A 56 5.06 15.43 -6.29
CA SER A 56 6.26 16.12 -5.79
C SER A 56 6.38 16.07 -4.27
N GLU A 57 5.29 16.25 -3.53
CA GLU A 57 5.28 16.17 -2.07
C GLU A 57 5.51 14.73 -1.60
N LYS A 58 4.94 13.73 -2.27
CA LYS A 58 5.23 12.32 -2.00
C LYS A 58 6.71 12.00 -2.16
N ILE A 59 7.33 12.49 -3.24
CA ILE A 59 8.76 12.34 -3.50
C ILE A 59 9.59 13.04 -2.41
N GLN A 60 9.23 14.27 -2.02
CA GLN A 60 9.92 14.98 -0.95
C GLN A 60 9.86 14.21 0.37
N LEU A 61 8.68 13.67 0.75
CA LEU A 61 8.57 12.87 1.95
C LEU A 61 9.47 11.63 1.86
N ILE A 62 9.41 10.87 0.77
CA ILE A 62 10.21 9.66 0.57
C ILE A 62 11.71 9.94 0.69
N ASN A 63 12.19 11.06 0.16
CA ASN A 63 13.60 11.45 0.24
C ASN A 63 14.04 11.82 1.67
N ASN A 64 13.11 12.13 2.57
CA ASN A 64 13.39 12.43 3.98
C ASN A 64 13.26 11.18 4.90
N LEU A 65 12.55 10.13 4.47
CA LEU A 65 12.34 8.92 5.26
C LEU A 65 13.62 8.12 5.63
N PRO A 66 14.71 8.10 4.82
CA PRO A 66 15.92 7.36 5.17
C PRO A 66 16.56 7.79 6.49
N ASN A 67 16.27 9.01 6.96
CA ASN A 67 16.73 9.56 8.24
C ASN A 67 15.93 9.05 9.45
N SER A 68 14.78 8.40 9.23
CA SER A 68 13.96 7.84 10.30
C SER A 68 14.60 6.60 10.94
N LYS A 69 14.52 6.52 12.26
CA LYS A 69 14.95 5.33 13.04
C LYS A 69 14.08 4.09 12.76
N ASN A 70 12.86 4.28 12.24
CA ASN A 70 11.89 3.23 11.97
C ASN A 70 11.71 2.93 10.48
N LYS A 71 12.62 3.36 9.61
CA LYS A 71 12.51 3.24 8.15
C LYS A 71 12.13 1.84 7.66
N GLU A 72 12.63 0.78 8.30
CA GLU A 72 12.36 -0.62 7.93
C GLU A 72 10.90 -1.06 8.19
N LYS A 73 10.16 -0.27 8.97
CA LYS A 73 8.77 -0.52 9.33
C LYS A 73 7.77 0.25 8.46
N PHE A 74 8.27 0.98 7.46
CA PHE A 74 7.43 1.79 6.60
C PHE A 74 7.00 1.04 5.34
N ILE A 75 5.75 1.25 4.96
CA ILE A 75 5.17 0.82 3.69
C ILE A 75 4.74 2.08 2.94
N ILE A 76 5.07 2.18 1.67
CA ILE A 76 4.74 3.33 0.83
C ILE A 76 3.49 3.02 0.02
N GLY A 77 2.39 3.72 0.30
CA GLY A 77 1.23 3.75 -0.58
C GLY A 77 1.53 4.63 -1.80
N THR A 78 1.12 4.22 -2.97
CA THR A 78 1.30 5.06 -4.17
C THR A 78 0.16 6.07 -4.31
N GLY A 79 -1.09 5.61 -4.20
CA GLY A 79 -2.27 6.46 -4.29
C GLY A 79 -2.34 7.27 -5.58
N LEU A 80 -1.90 6.72 -6.71
CA LEU A 80 -1.80 7.37 -8.00
C LEU A 80 -2.59 6.58 -9.06
N ASN A 81 -3.27 7.30 -9.96
CA ASN A 81 -4.00 6.70 -11.08
C ASN A 81 -3.11 6.47 -12.32
N SER A 82 -2.11 7.33 -12.50
CA SER A 82 -1.16 7.22 -13.60
C SER A 82 -0.17 6.07 -13.36
N LEU A 83 -0.10 5.12 -14.29
CA LEU A 83 0.88 4.03 -14.24
C LEU A 83 2.31 4.57 -14.28
N GLY A 84 2.57 5.58 -15.10
CA GLY A 84 3.89 6.21 -15.22
C GLY A 84 4.33 6.86 -13.91
N ASP A 85 3.44 7.61 -13.24
CA ASP A 85 3.74 8.25 -11.96
C ASP A 85 3.88 7.23 -10.82
N THR A 86 3.07 6.15 -10.85
CA THR A 86 3.20 5.03 -9.91
C THR A 86 4.59 4.40 -10.02
N ILE A 87 5.03 4.06 -11.22
CA ILE A 87 6.37 3.47 -11.45
C ILE A 87 7.47 4.47 -11.07
N ASN A 88 7.32 5.75 -11.39
CA ASN A 88 8.28 6.78 -11.03
C ASN A 88 8.44 6.93 -9.51
N LEU A 89 7.33 7.03 -8.79
CA LEU A 89 7.34 7.11 -7.32
C LEU A 89 7.99 5.87 -6.70
N MET A 90 7.66 4.68 -7.19
CA MET A 90 8.24 3.42 -6.73
C MET A 90 9.75 3.37 -7.00
N LYS A 91 10.23 3.79 -8.16
CA LYS A 91 11.67 3.86 -8.47
C LYS A 91 12.41 4.75 -7.46
N ILE A 92 11.87 5.95 -7.18
CA ILE A 92 12.47 6.87 -6.21
C ILE A 92 12.46 6.27 -4.80
N ALA A 93 11.37 5.60 -4.40
CA ALA A 93 11.32 4.92 -3.11
C ALA A 93 12.37 3.78 -3.02
N MET A 94 12.53 2.99 -4.08
CA MET A 94 13.51 1.90 -4.13
C MET A 94 14.96 2.41 -4.07
N THR A 95 15.29 3.57 -4.67
CA THR A 95 16.62 4.19 -4.51
C THR A 95 16.89 4.65 -3.08
N ASN A 96 15.84 4.85 -2.29
CA ASN A 96 15.88 5.14 -0.86
C ASN A 96 15.73 3.89 0.04
N ASN A 97 15.82 2.67 -0.55
CA ASN A 97 15.70 1.35 0.09
C ASN A 97 14.30 1.03 0.63
N PHE A 98 13.24 1.62 0.07
CA PHE A 98 11.86 1.24 0.35
C PHE A 98 11.32 0.36 -0.78
N ASN A 99 11.21 -0.94 -0.54
CA ASN A 99 10.80 -1.91 -1.57
C ASN A 99 9.36 -2.39 -1.40
N ARG A 100 8.68 -2.00 -0.30
CA ARG A 100 7.33 -2.47 0.03
C ARG A 100 6.28 -1.40 -0.24
N PHE A 101 5.28 -1.75 -1.06
CA PHE A 101 4.29 -0.81 -1.58
C PHE A 101 2.87 -1.27 -1.34
N LEU A 102 1.98 -0.35 -0.97
CA LEU A 102 0.53 -0.54 -0.99
C LEU A 102 -0.03 0.13 -2.25
N ILE A 103 -0.58 -0.66 -3.16
CA ILE A 103 -1.03 -0.17 -4.48
C ILE A 103 -2.50 -0.50 -4.70
N MET A 104 -3.30 0.54 -4.93
CA MET A 104 -4.69 0.43 -5.36
C MET A 104 -4.75 0.44 -6.89
N PRO A 105 -5.65 -0.32 -7.53
CA PRO A 105 -5.90 -0.17 -8.96
C PRO A 105 -6.28 1.27 -9.31
N PRO A 106 -6.02 1.74 -10.54
CA PRO A 106 -6.43 3.07 -10.96
C PRO A 106 -7.93 3.26 -10.74
N ALA A 107 -8.31 4.46 -10.28
CA ALA A 107 -9.71 4.85 -10.09
C ALA A 107 -10.27 5.60 -11.29
N TYR A 108 -11.54 6.01 -11.21
CA TYR A 108 -12.28 6.86 -12.14
C TYR A 108 -12.91 6.12 -13.33
N TYR A 109 -12.15 5.25 -14.02
CA TYR A 109 -12.69 4.44 -15.11
C TYR A 109 -13.14 3.07 -14.61
N LYS A 110 -13.98 2.36 -15.39
CA LYS A 110 -14.35 0.99 -15.08
C LYS A 110 -13.29 0.04 -15.63
N TYR A 111 -12.80 -0.83 -14.77
CA TYR A 111 -11.79 -1.84 -15.09
C TYR A 111 -12.33 -3.24 -14.80
N GLY A 112 -11.94 -4.21 -15.64
CA GLY A 112 -12.11 -5.62 -15.37
C GLY A 112 -10.80 -6.25 -14.83
N ASP A 113 -10.89 -7.53 -14.44
CA ASP A 113 -9.74 -8.28 -13.90
C ASP A 113 -8.53 -8.26 -14.86
N ASN A 114 -8.77 -8.37 -16.17
CA ASN A 114 -7.68 -8.36 -17.16
C ASN A 114 -6.93 -7.01 -17.19
N ASP A 115 -7.65 -5.89 -17.09
CA ASP A 115 -7.04 -4.56 -17.08
C ASP A 115 -6.18 -4.38 -15.83
N VAL A 116 -6.72 -4.80 -14.68
CA VAL A 116 -6.01 -4.74 -13.40
C VAL A 116 -4.80 -5.66 -13.40
N MET A 117 -4.91 -6.87 -13.93
CA MET A 117 -3.78 -7.77 -14.10
C MET A 117 -2.68 -7.18 -14.99
N GLN A 118 -3.05 -6.50 -16.10
CA GLN A 118 -2.07 -5.82 -16.96
C GLN A 118 -1.37 -4.68 -16.23
N PHE A 119 -2.12 -3.88 -15.45
CA PHE A 119 -1.56 -2.79 -14.64
C PHE A 119 -0.47 -3.29 -13.69
N TYR A 120 -0.78 -4.31 -12.87
CA TYR A 120 0.21 -4.87 -11.93
C TYR A 120 1.34 -5.61 -12.65
N SER A 121 1.06 -6.33 -13.74
CA SER A 121 2.10 -6.97 -14.54
C SER A 121 3.11 -5.95 -15.03
N LYS A 122 2.66 -4.81 -15.57
CA LYS A 122 3.56 -3.76 -16.06
C LYS A 122 4.43 -3.15 -14.97
N ILE A 123 3.88 -3.00 -13.75
CA ILE A 123 4.66 -2.54 -12.59
C ILE A 123 5.74 -3.56 -12.24
N VAL A 124 5.38 -4.84 -12.08
CA VAL A 124 6.33 -5.90 -11.70
C VAL A 124 7.39 -6.13 -12.77
N ASP A 125 7.02 -6.14 -14.05
CA ASP A 125 7.96 -6.30 -15.17
C ASP A 125 8.98 -5.15 -15.20
N THR A 126 8.59 -3.95 -14.75
CA THR A 126 9.47 -2.78 -14.70
C THR A 126 10.30 -2.74 -13.41
N LEU A 127 9.78 -3.24 -12.30
CA LEU A 127 10.35 -3.18 -10.95
C LEU A 127 10.32 -4.57 -10.29
N PRO A 128 11.12 -5.55 -10.76
CA PRO A 128 11.04 -6.95 -10.33
C PRO A 128 11.43 -7.18 -8.87
N GLU A 129 12.11 -6.24 -8.22
CA GLU A 129 12.50 -6.32 -6.81
C GLU A 129 11.47 -5.69 -5.85
N SER A 130 10.34 -5.20 -6.37
CA SER A 130 9.29 -4.62 -5.55
C SER A 130 8.46 -5.67 -4.82
N GLU A 131 8.06 -5.38 -3.58
CA GLU A 131 7.07 -6.14 -2.80
C GLU A 131 5.75 -5.37 -2.79
N ILE A 132 4.69 -5.94 -3.36
CA ILE A 132 3.41 -5.26 -3.58
C ILE A 132 2.33 -5.89 -2.71
N ILE A 133 1.66 -5.04 -1.94
CA ILE A 133 0.42 -5.33 -1.25
C ILE A 133 -0.71 -4.76 -2.10
N LEU A 134 -1.57 -5.62 -2.61
CA LEU A 134 -2.76 -5.20 -3.35
C LEU A 134 -3.71 -4.43 -2.42
N TYR A 135 -4.30 -3.34 -2.89
CA TYR A 135 -5.25 -2.59 -2.09
C TYR A 135 -6.67 -2.73 -2.68
N ASN A 136 -7.45 -3.60 -2.05
CA ASN A 136 -8.84 -3.85 -2.42
C ASN A 136 -9.77 -2.88 -1.69
N PHE A 137 -10.18 -1.81 -2.37
CA PHE A 137 -11.12 -0.83 -1.83
C PHE A 137 -12.06 -0.31 -2.93
N GLU A 138 -13.11 -1.08 -3.22
CA GLU A 138 -14.08 -0.82 -4.28
C GLU A 138 -14.68 0.60 -4.22
N LYS A 139 -15.00 1.09 -3.01
CA LYS A 139 -15.60 2.43 -2.84
C LYS A 139 -14.73 3.57 -3.38
N LEU A 140 -13.41 3.39 -3.44
CA LEU A 140 -12.47 4.41 -3.90
C LEU A 140 -11.96 4.16 -5.32
N SER A 141 -11.69 2.90 -5.67
CA SER A 141 -11.16 2.55 -6.99
C SER A 141 -12.26 2.30 -8.04
N GLY A 142 -13.49 2.01 -7.61
CA GLY A 142 -14.54 1.53 -8.51
C GLY A 142 -14.35 0.09 -8.98
N TYR A 143 -13.31 -0.60 -8.49
CA TYR A 143 -13.00 -1.99 -8.80
C TYR A 143 -12.86 -2.82 -7.51
N LYS A 144 -13.46 -4.01 -7.52
CA LYS A 144 -13.34 -5.02 -6.47
C LYS A 144 -12.55 -6.20 -6.99
N PHE A 145 -11.44 -6.53 -6.35
CA PHE A 145 -10.70 -7.73 -6.71
C PHE A 145 -11.56 -8.98 -6.57
N SER A 146 -11.65 -9.76 -7.63
CA SER A 146 -12.11 -11.13 -7.53
C SER A 146 -11.04 -12.00 -6.87
N LYS A 147 -11.45 -13.11 -6.28
CA LYS A 147 -10.54 -14.12 -5.72
C LYS A 147 -9.61 -14.64 -6.82
N GLU A 148 -10.16 -14.94 -7.98
CA GLU A 148 -9.46 -15.45 -9.16
C GLU A 148 -8.40 -14.49 -9.66
N CYS A 149 -8.67 -13.18 -9.65
CA CYS A 149 -7.69 -12.17 -10.05
C CYS A 149 -6.49 -12.16 -9.10
N VAL A 150 -6.73 -12.20 -7.77
CA VAL A 150 -5.65 -12.26 -6.77
C VAL A 150 -4.83 -13.54 -6.91
N GLU A 151 -5.48 -14.70 -7.04
CA GLU A 151 -4.82 -16.01 -7.21
C GLU A 151 -3.91 -16.01 -8.45
N LYS A 152 -4.39 -15.53 -9.59
CA LYS A 152 -3.60 -15.41 -10.84
C LYS A 152 -2.43 -14.44 -10.71
N LEU A 153 -2.60 -13.32 -10.01
CA LEU A 153 -1.51 -12.38 -9.76
C LEU A 153 -0.42 -13.01 -8.89
N VAL A 154 -0.80 -13.73 -7.83
CA VAL A 154 0.15 -14.43 -6.96
C VAL A 154 0.83 -15.59 -7.68
N GLU A 155 0.12 -16.35 -8.50
CA GLU A 155 0.69 -17.42 -9.31
C GLU A 155 1.73 -16.87 -10.29
N LYS A 156 1.42 -15.77 -10.97
CA LYS A 156 2.30 -15.13 -11.94
C LYS A 156 3.51 -14.45 -11.30
N PHE A 157 3.34 -13.81 -10.14
CA PHE A 157 4.35 -13.00 -9.46
C PHE A 157 4.48 -13.35 -7.97
N PRO A 158 4.84 -14.62 -7.65
CA PRO A 158 4.81 -15.12 -6.26
C PRO A 158 5.81 -14.44 -5.33
N LYS A 159 6.81 -13.77 -5.88
CA LYS A 159 7.81 -13.02 -5.10
C LYS A 159 7.41 -11.57 -4.88
N GLN A 160 6.68 -10.98 -5.81
CA GLN A 160 6.33 -9.56 -5.81
C GLN A 160 4.98 -9.30 -5.16
N ILE A 161 3.97 -10.13 -5.42
CA ILE A 161 2.62 -9.94 -4.86
C ILE A 161 2.53 -10.66 -3.52
N ILE A 162 2.81 -9.93 -2.43
CA ILE A 162 3.04 -10.50 -1.10
C ILE A 162 1.84 -10.43 -0.16
N GLY A 163 0.79 -9.70 -0.53
CA GLY A 163 -0.39 -9.56 0.32
C GLY A 163 -1.51 -8.75 -0.30
N VAL A 164 -2.61 -8.67 0.42
CA VAL A 164 -3.75 -7.80 0.13
C VAL A 164 -4.26 -7.09 1.38
N LYS A 165 -4.47 -5.79 1.29
CA LYS A 165 -5.29 -5.02 2.24
C LYS A 165 -6.71 -5.01 1.73
N ASP A 166 -7.62 -5.70 2.44
CA ASP A 166 -9.01 -5.87 2.02
C ASP A 166 -9.95 -4.95 2.80
N SER A 167 -10.25 -3.80 2.19
CA SER A 167 -11.25 -2.83 2.68
C SER A 167 -12.63 -3.03 2.05
N SER A 168 -12.77 -3.97 1.11
CA SER A 168 -14.05 -4.39 0.51
C SER A 168 -14.64 -5.62 1.22
N TYR A 169 -13.85 -6.28 2.08
CA TYR A 169 -14.24 -7.40 2.95
C TYR A 169 -14.76 -8.64 2.22
N ASN A 170 -14.39 -8.84 0.97
CA ASN A 170 -14.77 -10.03 0.21
C ASN A 170 -13.65 -11.09 0.10
N LEU A 171 -12.43 -10.75 0.49
CA LEU A 171 -11.25 -11.62 0.37
C LEU A 171 -10.78 -12.19 1.70
N PHE A 172 -10.72 -11.39 2.78
CA PHE A 172 -10.01 -11.74 4.00
C PHE A 172 -10.59 -12.97 4.73
N GLU A 173 -11.83 -13.32 4.48
CA GLU A 173 -12.45 -14.56 5.03
C GLU A 173 -12.35 -15.75 4.09
N ASN A 174 -12.22 -15.51 2.79
CA ASN A 174 -12.41 -16.53 1.76
C ASN A 174 -11.13 -16.87 0.97
N LEU A 175 -10.12 -15.99 0.99
CA LEU A 175 -8.86 -16.18 0.29
C LEU A 175 -7.89 -16.93 1.21
N LYS A 176 -7.29 -18.03 0.70
CA LYS A 176 -6.28 -18.81 1.43
C LYS A 176 -5.10 -19.06 0.49
N LEU A 177 -4.02 -18.33 0.70
CA LEU A 177 -2.80 -18.45 -0.09
C LEU A 177 -1.60 -18.65 0.85
N LYS A 178 -0.66 -19.49 0.45
CA LYS A 178 0.60 -19.71 1.19
C LYS A 178 1.52 -18.51 1.01
N ASN A 179 2.22 -18.12 2.08
CA ASN A 179 3.20 -17.02 2.08
C ASN A 179 2.62 -15.68 1.59
N PHE A 180 1.35 -15.43 1.85
CA PHE A 180 0.62 -14.25 1.43
C PHE A 180 -0.10 -13.64 2.64
N SER A 181 0.04 -12.32 2.82
CA SER A 181 -0.56 -11.61 3.95
C SER A 181 -1.94 -11.09 3.57
N ILE A 182 -2.95 -11.38 4.37
CA ILE A 182 -4.32 -10.88 4.14
C ILE A 182 -4.69 -10.01 5.33
N MET A 183 -4.86 -8.71 5.08
CA MET A 183 -5.09 -7.71 6.12
C MET A 183 -6.48 -7.08 5.93
N PRO A 184 -7.39 -7.18 6.92
CA PRO A 184 -8.63 -6.42 6.89
C PRO A 184 -8.32 -4.91 7.01
N GLY A 185 -9.01 -4.09 6.22
CA GLY A 185 -8.75 -2.65 6.14
C GLY A 185 -9.50 -1.82 7.19
N SER A 186 -10.01 -2.42 8.27
CA SER A 186 -10.75 -1.73 9.34
C SER A 186 -10.45 -2.33 10.70
N GLU A 187 -10.38 -1.46 11.70
CA GLU A 187 -10.21 -1.82 13.12
C GLU A 187 -11.34 -2.73 13.61
N SER A 188 -12.57 -2.52 13.15
CA SER A 188 -13.72 -3.35 13.51
C SER A 188 -13.61 -4.81 13.05
N LYS A 189 -12.71 -5.10 12.10
CA LYS A 189 -12.43 -6.44 11.58
C LYS A 189 -11.09 -7.03 12.07
N LEU A 190 -10.34 -6.25 12.87
CA LEU A 190 -9.00 -6.64 13.30
C LEU A 190 -8.99 -7.95 14.06
N LEU A 191 -9.83 -8.09 15.11
CA LEU A 191 -9.90 -9.31 15.91
C LEU A 191 -10.25 -10.53 15.06
N LYS A 192 -11.20 -10.38 14.13
CA LYS A 192 -11.58 -11.47 13.22
C LYS A 192 -10.42 -11.81 12.28
N GLY A 193 -9.71 -10.81 11.75
CA GLY A 193 -8.54 -11.03 10.91
C GLY A 193 -7.43 -11.79 11.64
N LEU A 194 -7.11 -11.40 12.88
CA LEU A 194 -6.10 -12.07 13.71
C LEU A 194 -6.47 -13.54 14.02
N ASN A 195 -7.75 -13.85 14.22
CA ASN A 195 -8.22 -15.21 14.46
C ASN A 195 -8.17 -16.09 13.19
N LEU A 196 -8.13 -15.50 12.02
CA LEU A 196 -8.02 -16.22 10.75
C LEU A 196 -6.58 -16.48 10.30
N GLY A 197 -5.58 -15.86 10.96
CA GLY A 197 -4.15 -15.99 10.65
C GLY A 197 -3.64 -14.93 9.72
#